data_b3f0b96da9faf89ad8ea5f2277206092
#
_entry.id   b3f0b96da9faf89ad8ea5f2277206092
#
_cell.length_a   1.000
_cell.length_b   1.000
_cell.length_c   1.000
_cell.angle_alpha   90.00
_cell.angle_beta   90.00
_cell.angle_gamma   90.00
#
_symmetry.space_group_name_H-M   'P 1'
#
loop_
_entity.id
_entity.type
_entity.pdbx_description
1 polymer ?
#
loop_
_entity_poly.entity_id
_entity_poly.type
_entity_poly.pdbx_seq_one_letter_code
_entity_poly.pdbx_strand_id
1 'polypeptide(L)'
;PPGTTLDPRIDASKITELDVPEVPKTVLLPAPPVHRIATDRGQTGLDDAAWNTATESTRRGLAWLARNQSRNGGWMEGEIVVPTDQPPREAAAAVAVTGLGLKAFAQAPELAPGPEPREQALRFVRRALESHGFDGLAAAGLGNYVASSIAMGLAANGSTTDPGDAGTLGDAVLFLQRNQWDETEGVSSRQDWFGGAGYGNRGRPDLSNTQMMLDALYDAGVSPDEPVVQKALVFLSRTQNLKATNPAAWAQAGSDDGGFVYTPANDGESFGSAAAGEGRYGETMPAGVARSLRSYGSMTYAGFKSLLFAGLGPEDPRVAAALGWIRDHWTLSENPGVGQQGVFYYLHAMARALRASGLDEIVDADGTRHDWRAEMISEIARRQRPDGRWFNDEDRWEESRPELATIYACLALEEALKPRFGME
;
A
#
# COMPACT_ATOMS: atom_id res chain seq x y z
N PRO A 1 -16.95 -30.00 -6.99
CA PRO A 1 -16.84 -30.10 -5.54
C PRO A 1 -18.19 -29.78 -4.91
N PRO A 2 -18.65 -30.52 -3.87
CA PRO A 2 -19.89 -30.19 -3.16
C PRO A 2 -19.74 -28.78 -2.60
N GLY A 3 -20.80 -27.96 -2.74
CA GLY A 3 -20.80 -26.55 -2.49
C GLY A 3 -20.09 -26.18 -1.20
N THR A 4 -19.03 -25.40 -1.35
CA THR A 4 -18.34 -24.75 -0.24
C THR A 4 -19.36 -23.82 0.42
N THR A 5 -19.66 -24.05 1.68
CA THR A 5 -20.54 -23.17 2.44
C THR A 5 -19.78 -21.87 2.67
N LEU A 6 -20.47 -20.74 2.44
CA LEU A 6 -19.93 -19.40 2.71
C LEU A 6 -19.40 -19.34 4.16
N ASP A 7 -18.25 -18.71 4.34
CA ASP A 7 -17.67 -18.51 5.67
C ASP A 7 -18.68 -17.80 6.59
N PRO A 8 -18.95 -18.33 7.79
CA PRO A 8 -19.93 -17.75 8.72
C PRO A 8 -19.58 -16.34 9.21
N ARG A 9 -18.35 -15.86 8.95
CA ARG A 9 -17.92 -14.48 9.19
C ARG A 9 -18.53 -13.49 8.21
N ILE A 10 -19.03 -13.97 7.07
CA ILE A 10 -19.60 -13.16 6.00
C ILE A 10 -21.13 -13.19 6.13
N ASP A 11 -21.72 -12.01 6.19
CA ASP A 11 -23.15 -11.86 6.00
C ASP A 11 -23.46 -11.99 4.50
N ALA A 12 -24.06 -13.09 4.10
CA ALA A 12 -24.38 -13.37 2.69
C ALA A 12 -25.23 -12.28 2.03
N SER A 13 -26.01 -11.53 2.81
CA SER A 13 -26.83 -10.42 2.31
C SER A 13 -25.98 -9.21 1.84
N LYS A 14 -24.72 -9.17 2.21
CA LYS A 14 -23.79 -8.08 1.88
C LYS A 14 -22.88 -8.39 0.69
N ILE A 15 -22.97 -9.61 0.14
CA ILE A 15 -22.20 -10.00 -1.05
C ILE A 15 -23.04 -9.80 -2.28
N THR A 16 -22.50 -9.05 -3.24
CA THR A 16 -23.12 -8.82 -4.55
C THR A 16 -22.52 -9.78 -5.59
N GLU A 17 -23.36 -10.47 -6.35
CA GLU A 17 -22.92 -11.21 -7.53
C GLU A 17 -22.84 -10.29 -8.74
N LEU A 18 -21.77 -10.44 -9.51
CA LEU A 18 -21.45 -9.63 -10.68
C LEU A 18 -21.35 -10.48 -11.94
N ASP A 19 -21.83 -9.96 -13.06
CA ASP A 19 -21.60 -10.54 -14.38
C ASP A 19 -20.32 -9.93 -14.95
N VAL A 20 -19.20 -10.67 -14.80
CA VAL A 20 -17.85 -10.16 -15.07
C VAL A 20 -17.51 -10.35 -16.54
N PRO A 21 -17.23 -9.27 -17.30
CA PRO A 21 -16.75 -9.38 -18.68
C PRO A 21 -15.34 -9.98 -18.71
N GLU A 22 -15.03 -10.78 -19.74
CA GLU A 22 -13.66 -11.18 -20.02
C GLU A 22 -12.88 -9.95 -20.50
N VAL A 23 -11.88 -9.54 -19.72
CA VAL A 23 -10.94 -8.48 -20.11
C VAL A 23 -9.67 -9.12 -20.64
N PRO A 24 -9.28 -8.88 -21.89
CA PRO A 24 -8.01 -9.35 -22.42
C PRO A 24 -6.85 -8.87 -21.53
N LYS A 25 -5.94 -9.76 -21.20
CA LYS A 25 -4.74 -9.43 -20.41
C LYS A 25 -3.55 -9.29 -21.35
N THR A 26 -2.95 -8.12 -21.37
CA THR A 26 -1.60 -7.93 -21.89
C THR A 26 -0.64 -8.04 -20.72
N VAL A 27 -0.06 -9.20 -20.52
CA VAL A 27 0.85 -9.46 -19.40
C VAL A 27 2.26 -9.02 -19.79
N LEU A 28 2.81 -8.07 -19.06
CA LEU A 28 4.24 -7.78 -19.02
C LEU A 28 4.77 -8.21 -17.66
N LEU A 29 5.90 -8.89 -17.63
CA LEU A 29 6.55 -9.17 -16.35
C LEU A 29 7.01 -7.85 -15.75
N PRO A 30 6.61 -7.51 -14.51
CA PRO A 30 7.14 -6.35 -13.83
C PRO A 30 8.65 -6.50 -13.66
N ALA A 31 9.38 -5.39 -13.67
CA ALA A 31 10.78 -5.41 -13.30
C ALA A 31 10.95 -6.00 -11.89
N PRO A 32 12.04 -6.73 -11.62
CA PRO A 32 12.29 -7.26 -10.29
C PRO A 32 12.36 -6.13 -9.25
N PRO A 33 12.01 -6.40 -7.98
CA PRO A 33 12.01 -5.38 -6.96
C PRO A 33 13.43 -4.87 -6.68
N VAL A 34 13.61 -3.55 -6.71
CA VAL A 34 14.84 -2.88 -6.30
C VAL A 34 14.70 -2.43 -4.86
N HIS A 35 15.47 -3.04 -3.97
CA HIS A 35 15.37 -2.80 -2.53
C HIS A 35 16.27 -1.69 -2.02
N ARG A 36 17.29 -1.25 -2.77
CA ARG A 36 18.27 -0.26 -2.32
C ARG A 36 18.15 1.05 -3.09
N ILE A 37 18.43 2.15 -2.41
CA ILE A 37 18.67 3.42 -3.09
C ILE A 37 19.95 3.32 -3.93
N ALA A 38 20.09 4.21 -4.90
CA ALA A 38 21.29 4.34 -5.71
C ALA A 38 22.48 4.77 -4.84
N THR A 39 23.65 4.22 -5.13
CA THR A 39 24.92 4.63 -4.49
C THR A 39 25.57 5.82 -5.19
N ASP A 40 25.15 6.08 -6.41
CA ASP A 40 25.62 7.18 -7.25
C ASP A 40 24.43 7.94 -7.88
N ARG A 41 24.49 9.28 -7.85
CA ARG A 41 23.49 10.17 -8.41
C ARG A 41 23.17 9.87 -9.88
N GLY A 42 24.21 9.53 -10.66
CA GLY A 42 24.07 9.26 -12.09
C GLY A 42 23.08 8.13 -12.41
N GLN A 43 22.87 7.20 -11.47
CA GLN A 43 21.89 6.12 -11.63
C GLN A 43 20.44 6.59 -11.51
N THR A 44 20.19 7.77 -10.92
CA THR A 44 18.83 8.27 -10.64
C THR A 44 18.30 9.25 -11.68
N GLY A 45 19.20 9.91 -12.43
CA GLY A 45 18.86 11.01 -13.32
C GLY A 45 18.52 12.32 -12.61
N LEU A 46 18.69 12.40 -11.29
CA LEU A 46 18.52 13.64 -10.53
C LEU A 46 19.68 14.60 -10.76
N ASP A 47 19.41 15.91 -10.68
CA ASP A 47 20.46 16.91 -10.58
C ASP A 47 21.11 16.91 -9.17
N ASP A 48 22.19 17.70 -9.00
CA ASP A 48 22.89 17.78 -7.73
C ASP A 48 22.02 18.34 -6.60
N ALA A 49 21.15 19.29 -6.89
CA ALA A 49 20.30 19.94 -5.90
C ALA A 49 19.23 18.97 -5.38
N ALA A 50 18.53 18.29 -6.29
CA ALA A 50 17.51 17.29 -5.93
C ALA A 50 18.12 16.10 -5.19
N TRP A 51 19.26 15.57 -5.68
CA TRP A 51 19.98 14.48 -5.01
C TRP A 51 20.40 14.84 -3.57
N ASN A 52 21.04 16.01 -3.39
CA ASN A 52 21.46 16.47 -2.08
C ASN A 52 20.27 16.73 -1.15
N THR A 53 19.20 17.31 -1.67
CA THR A 53 17.96 17.54 -0.90
C THR A 53 17.36 16.22 -0.44
N ALA A 54 17.22 15.25 -1.32
CA ALA A 54 16.64 13.94 -1.00
C ALA A 54 17.47 13.17 0.02
N THR A 55 18.81 13.08 -0.22
CA THR A 55 19.71 12.36 0.67
C THR A 55 19.80 13.01 2.05
N GLU A 56 19.84 14.34 2.13
CA GLU A 56 19.87 15.04 3.42
C GLU A 56 18.54 14.93 4.17
N SER A 57 17.40 15.08 3.48
CA SER A 57 16.09 14.91 4.10
C SER A 57 15.87 13.50 4.62
N THR A 58 16.24 12.48 3.85
CA THR A 58 16.19 11.08 4.28
C THR A 58 17.09 10.82 5.47
N ARG A 59 18.34 11.32 5.44
CA ARG A 59 19.30 11.20 6.58
C ARG A 59 18.73 11.78 7.86
N ARG A 60 18.14 12.99 7.79
CA ARG A 60 17.52 13.65 8.94
C ARG A 60 16.32 12.88 9.48
N GLY A 61 15.48 12.33 8.58
CA GLY A 61 14.34 11.49 8.95
C GLY A 61 14.76 10.21 9.64
N LEU A 62 15.69 9.45 9.06
CA LEU A 62 16.24 8.23 9.66
C LEU A 62 16.94 8.51 10.99
N ALA A 63 17.68 9.62 11.10
CA ALA A 63 18.30 10.02 12.35
C ALA A 63 17.26 10.40 13.43
N TRP A 64 16.13 11.02 13.04
CA TRP A 64 15.03 11.28 13.96
C TRP A 64 14.38 9.97 14.42
N LEU A 65 14.07 9.06 13.51
CA LEU A 65 13.54 7.73 13.82
C LEU A 65 14.44 6.96 14.77
N ALA A 66 15.75 6.96 14.52
CA ALA A 66 16.72 6.29 15.40
C ALA A 66 16.72 6.84 16.85
N ARG A 67 16.62 8.17 17.01
CA ARG A 67 16.55 8.81 18.34
C ARG A 67 15.22 8.56 19.06
N ASN A 68 14.15 8.28 18.32
CA ASN A 68 12.80 8.09 18.85
C ASN A 68 12.35 6.61 18.81
N GLN A 69 13.27 5.71 18.51
CA GLN A 69 13.03 4.28 18.63
C GLN A 69 12.84 3.88 20.09
N SER A 70 11.80 3.14 20.38
CA SER A 70 11.51 2.66 21.73
C SER A 70 12.58 1.71 22.24
N ARG A 71 12.76 1.62 23.56
CA ARG A 71 13.76 0.73 24.18
C ARG A 71 13.59 -0.75 23.80
N ASN A 72 12.38 -1.16 23.45
CA ASN A 72 12.09 -2.51 22.95
C ASN A 72 12.45 -2.69 21.46
N GLY A 73 12.88 -1.65 20.75
CA GLY A 73 13.30 -1.68 19.36
C GLY A 73 12.20 -1.39 18.34
N GLY A 74 10.97 -1.12 18.76
CA GLY A 74 9.85 -0.74 17.88
C GLY A 74 9.70 0.76 17.72
N TRP A 75 8.82 1.17 16.79
CA TRP A 75 8.29 2.53 16.65
C TRP A 75 6.80 2.51 16.95
N MET A 76 6.28 3.64 17.44
CA MET A 76 5.00 3.82 18.11
C MET A 76 4.97 3.18 19.51
N GLU A 77 4.39 3.93 20.45
CA GLU A 77 4.17 3.43 21.80
C GLU A 77 3.13 2.32 21.78
N GLY A 78 3.55 1.15 22.08
CA GLY A 78 2.77 -0.01 22.40
C GLY A 78 3.72 -0.93 23.13
N GLU A 79 3.70 -0.86 24.46
CA GLU A 79 4.39 -1.88 25.23
C GLU A 79 3.74 -3.20 24.86
N ILE A 80 4.45 -4.05 24.10
CA ILE A 80 4.08 -5.46 24.04
C ILE A 80 4.41 -6.03 25.42
N VAL A 81 3.66 -5.60 26.41
CA VAL A 81 3.63 -6.22 27.73
C VAL A 81 2.51 -7.23 27.70
N VAL A 82 2.89 -8.42 27.55
CA VAL A 82 1.99 -9.53 27.45
C VAL A 82 2.22 -10.48 28.62
N PRO A 83 1.23 -11.29 29.01
CA PRO A 83 0.49 -12.23 28.15
C PRO A 83 -1.03 -12.10 28.29
N THR A 84 -1.65 -11.64 27.25
CA THR A 84 -3.06 -11.89 27.05
C THR A 84 -3.18 -12.76 25.80
N ASP A 85 -4.17 -13.62 25.73
CA ASP A 85 -4.41 -14.49 24.57
C ASP A 85 -4.64 -13.70 23.27
N GLN A 86 -4.82 -12.37 23.38
CA GLN A 86 -4.94 -11.44 22.25
C GLN A 86 -4.16 -10.16 22.56
N PRO A 87 -3.17 -9.78 21.70
CA PRO A 87 -2.46 -8.52 21.85
C PRO A 87 -3.40 -7.33 21.58
N PRO A 88 -3.20 -6.18 22.25
CA PRO A 88 -3.92 -4.97 21.95
C PRO A 88 -3.67 -4.52 20.49
N ARG A 89 -4.65 -3.80 19.90
CA ARG A 89 -4.53 -3.27 18.53
C ARG A 89 -3.30 -2.38 18.37
N GLU A 90 -2.97 -1.59 19.39
CA GLU A 90 -1.78 -0.74 19.43
C GLU A 90 -0.48 -1.53 19.30
N ALA A 91 -0.39 -2.71 19.89
CA ALA A 91 0.76 -3.59 19.75
C ALA A 91 0.92 -4.11 18.31
N ALA A 92 -0.18 -4.52 17.67
CA ALA A 92 -0.15 -4.91 16.26
C ALA A 92 0.20 -3.72 15.34
N ALA A 93 -0.29 -2.52 15.64
CA ALA A 93 0.08 -1.30 14.91
C ALA A 93 1.60 -1.00 15.05
N ALA A 94 2.15 -1.12 16.27
CA ALA A 94 3.58 -0.94 16.49
C ALA A 94 4.42 -1.97 15.70
N VAL A 95 3.97 -3.22 15.59
CA VAL A 95 4.65 -4.23 14.76
C VAL A 95 4.59 -3.86 13.27
N ALA A 96 3.43 -3.44 12.77
CA ALA A 96 3.28 -3.04 11.37
C ALA A 96 4.15 -1.82 11.04
N VAL A 97 4.13 -0.79 11.88
CA VAL A 97 4.97 0.41 11.69
C VAL A 97 6.46 0.07 11.77
N THR A 98 6.84 -0.84 12.68
CA THR A 98 8.23 -1.28 12.81
C THR A 98 8.69 -2.07 11.59
N GLY A 99 7.82 -2.87 10.97
CA GLY A 99 8.12 -3.54 9.69
C GLY A 99 8.41 -2.54 8.56
N LEU A 100 7.62 -1.46 8.45
CA LEU A 100 7.88 -0.39 7.49
C LEU A 100 9.15 0.40 7.83
N GLY A 101 9.41 0.67 9.11
CA GLY A 101 10.65 1.29 9.57
C GLY A 101 11.87 0.43 9.25
N LEU A 102 11.79 -0.89 9.46
CA LEU A 102 12.83 -1.84 9.05
C LEU A 102 13.13 -1.72 7.55
N LYS A 103 12.08 -1.62 6.70
CA LYS A 103 12.22 -1.40 5.26
C LYS A 103 13.01 -0.11 4.98
N ALA A 104 12.64 1.02 5.58
CA ALA A 104 13.30 2.30 5.35
C ALA A 104 14.81 2.23 5.72
N PHE A 105 15.15 1.72 6.91
CA PHE A 105 16.55 1.56 7.29
C PHE A 105 17.32 0.55 6.43
N ALA A 106 16.64 -0.45 5.89
CA ALA A 106 17.25 -1.45 5.02
C ALA A 106 17.50 -0.93 3.60
N GLN A 107 16.62 -0.07 3.09
CA GLN A 107 16.75 0.52 1.74
C GLN A 107 17.85 1.57 1.64
N ALA A 108 18.10 2.33 2.71
CA ALA A 108 19.06 3.45 2.76
C ALA A 108 20.09 3.35 3.92
N PRO A 109 20.82 2.23 4.06
CA PRO A 109 21.72 2.05 5.19
C PRO A 109 22.88 3.06 5.22
N GLU A 110 23.28 3.60 4.07
CA GLU A 110 24.32 4.61 3.94
C GLU A 110 23.89 6.00 4.48
N LEU A 111 22.58 6.23 4.55
CA LEU A 111 21.98 7.45 5.09
C LEU A 111 21.56 7.31 6.55
N ALA A 112 21.50 6.10 7.07
CA ALA A 112 21.18 5.81 8.46
C ALA A 112 22.33 6.19 9.39
N PRO A 113 22.07 6.53 10.67
CA PRO A 113 23.14 6.87 11.64
C PRO A 113 23.98 5.66 12.06
N GLY A 114 23.64 4.45 11.62
CA GLY A 114 24.33 3.20 11.89
C GLY A 114 23.39 2.00 11.75
N PRO A 115 23.87 0.77 11.92
CA PRO A 115 23.09 -0.44 11.75
C PRO A 115 22.12 -0.72 12.91
N GLU A 116 22.37 -0.15 14.08
CA GLU A 116 21.70 -0.51 15.33
C GLU A 116 20.17 -0.33 15.30
N PRO A 117 19.58 0.77 14.78
CA PRO A 117 18.13 0.91 14.73
C PRO A 117 17.46 -0.19 13.90
N ARG A 118 18.06 -0.57 12.77
CA ARG A 118 17.59 -1.67 11.93
C ARG A 118 17.64 -3.01 12.66
N GLU A 119 18.75 -3.30 13.34
CA GLU A 119 18.92 -4.54 14.11
C GLU A 119 17.96 -4.63 15.29
N GLN A 120 17.71 -3.50 15.97
CA GLN A 120 16.72 -3.44 17.05
C GLN A 120 15.29 -3.67 16.53
N ALA A 121 14.93 -3.07 15.38
CA ALA A 121 13.65 -3.29 14.72
C ALA A 121 13.45 -4.77 14.35
N LEU A 122 14.48 -5.41 13.79
CA LEU A 122 14.44 -6.83 13.45
C LEU A 122 14.25 -7.70 14.70
N ARG A 123 14.98 -7.42 15.78
CA ARG A 123 14.78 -8.12 17.06
C ARG A 123 13.38 -7.93 17.65
N PHE A 124 12.80 -6.72 17.50
CA PHE A 124 11.45 -6.44 17.94
C PHE A 124 10.43 -7.28 17.17
N VAL A 125 10.51 -7.30 15.83
CA VAL A 125 9.64 -8.10 14.96
C VAL A 125 9.74 -9.60 15.30
N ARG A 126 10.96 -10.13 15.45
CA ARG A 126 11.15 -11.55 15.80
C ARG A 126 10.49 -11.89 17.14
N ARG A 127 10.69 -11.07 18.19
CA ARG A 127 10.04 -11.30 19.50
C ARG A 127 8.52 -11.24 19.43
N ALA A 128 7.97 -10.30 18.64
CA ALA A 128 6.52 -10.21 18.48
C ALA A 128 5.94 -11.47 17.84
N LEU A 129 6.63 -12.01 16.82
CA LEU A 129 6.22 -13.25 16.15
C LEU A 129 6.42 -14.48 17.02
N GLU A 130 7.51 -14.56 17.79
CA GLU A 130 7.73 -15.64 18.77
C GLU A 130 6.63 -15.66 19.84
N SER A 131 6.15 -14.48 20.27
CA SER A 131 5.13 -14.36 21.31
C SER A 131 3.72 -14.62 20.82
N HIS A 132 3.38 -14.23 19.60
CA HIS A 132 1.99 -14.20 19.11
C HIS A 132 1.76 -14.91 17.78
N GLY A 133 2.81 -15.07 16.95
CA GLY A 133 2.66 -15.47 15.57
C GLY A 133 1.84 -14.48 14.74
N PHE A 134 1.70 -14.73 13.45
CA PHE A 134 0.85 -13.90 12.59
C PHE A 134 -0.64 -13.97 12.97
N ASP A 135 -1.12 -15.15 13.37
CA ASP A 135 -2.53 -15.33 13.73
C ASP A 135 -2.91 -14.58 15.02
N GLY A 136 -2.04 -14.58 16.02
CA GLY A 136 -2.25 -13.81 17.23
C GLY A 136 -2.26 -12.30 16.98
N LEU A 137 -1.34 -11.80 16.15
CA LEU A 137 -1.31 -10.40 15.75
C LEU A 137 -2.53 -10.03 14.87
N ALA A 138 -3.00 -10.97 14.05
CA ALA A 138 -4.21 -10.77 13.24
C ALA A 138 -5.48 -10.67 14.09
N ALA A 139 -5.53 -11.36 15.22
CA ALA A 139 -6.66 -11.28 16.16
C ALA A 139 -6.86 -9.84 16.70
N ALA A 140 -5.80 -9.03 16.73
CA ALA A 140 -5.88 -7.60 17.06
C ALA A 140 -6.46 -6.72 15.92
N GLY A 141 -6.78 -7.31 14.77
CA GLY A 141 -7.46 -6.64 13.67
C GLY A 141 -6.56 -5.90 12.67
N LEU A 142 -5.25 -6.19 12.62
CA LEU A 142 -4.29 -5.59 11.68
C LEU A 142 -3.42 -6.64 10.97
N GLY A 143 -3.84 -7.90 10.92
CA GLY A 143 -3.02 -9.01 10.43
C GLY A 143 -2.43 -8.81 9.05
N ASN A 144 -3.21 -8.27 8.10
CA ASN A 144 -2.74 -8.01 6.75
C ASN A 144 -1.63 -6.93 6.73
N TYR A 145 -1.82 -5.83 7.48
CA TYR A 145 -0.78 -4.78 7.58
C TYR A 145 0.49 -5.30 8.26
N VAL A 146 0.34 -6.10 9.33
CA VAL A 146 1.48 -6.72 10.04
C VAL A 146 2.26 -7.63 9.11
N ALA A 147 1.60 -8.59 8.46
CA ALA A 147 2.28 -9.54 7.59
C ALA A 147 2.91 -8.83 6.38
N SER A 148 2.19 -7.89 5.75
CA SER A 148 2.70 -7.13 4.60
C SER A 148 3.92 -6.29 4.96
N SER A 149 3.88 -5.55 6.06
CA SER A 149 4.99 -4.68 6.46
C SER A 149 6.23 -5.48 6.88
N ILE A 150 6.04 -6.60 7.60
CA ILE A 150 7.13 -7.52 7.95
C ILE A 150 7.75 -8.10 6.68
N ALA A 151 6.94 -8.61 5.74
CA ALA A 151 7.44 -9.18 4.48
C ALA A 151 8.26 -8.15 3.69
N MET A 152 7.75 -6.92 3.54
CA MET A 152 8.47 -5.84 2.86
C MET A 152 9.78 -5.46 3.59
N GLY A 153 9.76 -5.40 4.92
CA GLY A 153 10.93 -5.10 5.73
C GLY A 153 12.01 -6.17 5.62
N LEU A 154 11.62 -7.45 5.70
CA LEU A 154 12.53 -8.59 5.57
C LEU A 154 13.10 -8.70 4.15
N ALA A 155 12.27 -8.54 3.12
CA ALA A 155 12.73 -8.55 1.73
C ALA A 155 13.78 -7.45 1.49
N ALA A 156 13.52 -6.22 1.94
CA ALA A 156 14.47 -5.11 1.82
C ALA A 156 15.75 -5.33 2.64
N ASN A 157 15.66 -6.02 3.78
CA ASN A 157 16.83 -6.37 4.61
C ASN A 157 17.73 -7.43 3.98
N GLY A 158 17.35 -8.03 2.87
CA GLY A 158 18.11 -9.11 2.22
C GLY A 158 18.05 -10.43 2.99
N SER A 159 16.94 -10.68 3.66
CA SER A 159 16.69 -11.81 4.57
C SER A 159 16.74 -13.19 3.93
N THR A 160 16.96 -13.27 2.63
CA THR A 160 17.19 -14.54 1.93
C THR A 160 18.52 -15.21 2.34
N THR A 161 19.42 -14.48 3.03
CA THR A 161 20.73 -14.99 3.48
C THR A 161 20.70 -15.56 4.90
N ASP A 162 19.77 -15.12 5.75
CA ASP A 162 19.53 -15.70 7.09
C ASP A 162 18.37 -16.69 7.01
N PRO A 163 18.59 -17.99 7.30
CA PRO A 163 17.53 -18.99 7.18
C PRO A 163 16.29 -18.71 8.03
N GLY A 164 16.46 -18.10 9.21
CA GLY A 164 15.35 -17.75 10.09
C GLY A 164 14.48 -16.64 9.50
N ASP A 165 15.10 -15.60 8.97
CA ASP A 165 14.39 -14.49 8.33
C ASP A 165 13.74 -14.93 7.00
N ALA A 166 14.42 -15.79 6.23
CA ALA A 166 13.84 -16.39 5.02
C ALA A 166 12.59 -17.22 5.35
N GLY A 167 12.63 -18.00 6.43
CA GLY A 167 11.47 -18.74 6.93
C GLY A 167 10.33 -17.79 7.32
N THR A 168 10.63 -16.74 8.09
CA THR A 168 9.64 -15.72 8.50
C THR A 168 9.02 -14.99 7.30
N LEU A 169 9.82 -14.67 6.28
CA LEU A 169 9.32 -14.09 5.03
C LEU A 169 8.35 -15.04 4.32
N GLY A 170 8.71 -16.34 4.23
CA GLY A 170 7.83 -17.37 3.68
C GLY A 170 6.51 -17.50 4.45
N ASP A 171 6.57 -17.50 5.77
CA ASP A 171 5.39 -17.56 6.64
C ASP A 171 4.48 -16.32 6.46
N ALA A 172 5.07 -15.13 6.31
CA ALA A 172 4.31 -13.92 6.01
C ALA A 172 3.58 -14.01 4.67
N VAL A 173 4.25 -14.48 3.62
CA VAL A 173 3.64 -14.71 2.30
C VAL A 173 2.51 -15.72 2.39
N LEU A 174 2.72 -16.86 3.06
CA LEU A 174 1.68 -17.87 3.28
C LEU A 174 0.49 -17.32 4.07
N PHE A 175 0.75 -16.49 5.09
CA PHE A 175 -0.31 -15.82 5.85
C PHE A 175 -1.15 -14.93 4.94
N LEU A 176 -0.53 -14.10 4.09
CA LEU A 176 -1.24 -13.22 3.16
C LEU A 176 -2.09 -14.01 2.15
N GLN A 177 -1.54 -15.09 1.60
CA GLN A 177 -2.24 -15.96 0.66
C GLN A 177 -3.50 -16.59 1.28
N ARG A 178 -3.39 -17.15 2.50
CA ARG A 178 -4.52 -17.81 3.17
C ARG A 178 -5.57 -16.87 3.74
N ASN A 179 -5.29 -15.56 3.84
CA ASN A 179 -6.24 -14.56 4.32
C ASN A 179 -6.87 -13.73 3.20
N GLN A 180 -6.56 -14.04 1.95
CA GLN A 180 -7.26 -13.50 0.80
C GLN A 180 -8.64 -14.13 0.67
N TRP A 181 -9.67 -13.33 0.42
CA TRP A 181 -11.02 -13.83 0.20
C TRP A 181 -11.13 -14.58 -1.13
N ASP A 182 -11.37 -15.87 -1.07
CA ASP A 182 -11.48 -16.72 -2.25
C ASP A 182 -12.44 -17.90 -2.06
N GLU A 183 -12.32 -18.91 -2.90
CA GLU A 183 -13.15 -20.10 -2.87
C GLU A 183 -13.00 -20.90 -1.56
N THR A 184 -11.92 -20.72 -0.81
CA THR A 184 -11.70 -21.41 0.47
C THR A 184 -12.63 -20.90 1.58
N GLU A 185 -13.04 -19.61 1.50
CA GLU A 185 -14.07 -19.00 2.33
C GLU A 185 -15.48 -19.09 1.72
N GLY A 186 -15.63 -19.77 0.57
CA GLY A 186 -16.88 -19.88 -0.15
C GLY A 186 -17.22 -18.68 -1.03
N VAL A 187 -16.27 -17.77 -1.23
CA VAL A 187 -16.44 -16.59 -2.09
C VAL A 187 -16.08 -16.95 -3.52
N SER A 188 -17.04 -16.89 -4.43
CA SER A 188 -16.82 -17.20 -5.85
C SER A 188 -16.21 -16.01 -6.60
N SER A 189 -15.57 -16.30 -7.74
CA SER A 189 -15.01 -15.27 -8.63
C SER A 189 -16.03 -14.27 -9.18
N ARG A 190 -17.30 -14.50 -8.99
CA ARG A 190 -18.40 -13.58 -9.39
C ARG A 190 -18.82 -12.62 -8.27
N GLN A 191 -18.28 -12.79 -7.06
CA GLN A 191 -18.68 -12.00 -5.90
C GLN A 191 -17.71 -10.84 -5.65
N ASP A 192 -18.19 -9.71 -5.17
CA ASP A 192 -17.45 -8.45 -5.02
C ASP A 192 -16.31 -8.50 -3.99
N TRP A 193 -16.30 -9.49 -3.10
CA TRP A 193 -15.22 -9.73 -2.14
C TRP A 193 -14.04 -10.51 -2.71
N PHE A 194 -14.27 -11.25 -3.81
CA PHE A 194 -13.29 -12.19 -4.36
C PHE A 194 -11.96 -11.54 -4.70
N GLY A 195 -10.87 -12.14 -4.23
CA GLY A 195 -9.49 -11.71 -4.49
C GLY A 195 -9.01 -10.58 -3.61
N GLY A 196 -9.87 -9.98 -2.80
CA GLY A 196 -9.51 -8.90 -1.91
C GLY A 196 -8.92 -9.36 -0.58
N ALA A 197 -8.18 -8.48 0.08
CA ALA A 197 -7.68 -8.62 1.43
C ALA A 197 -8.32 -7.58 2.35
N GLY A 198 -8.61 -7.97 3.59
CA GLY A 198 -9.13 -7.09 4.64
C GLY A 198 -8.16 -6.96 5.82
N TYR A 199 -8.57 -6.30 6.88
CA TYR A 199 -7.75 -6.03 8.08
C TYR A 199 -7.29 -7.27 8.87
N GLY A 200 -7.67 -8.43 8.46
CA GLY A 200 -7.38 -9.72 9.07
C GLY A 200 -8.47 -10.69 8.67
N ASN A 201 -8.46 -11.88 9.23
CA ASN A 201 -9.38 -12.95 8.86
C ASN A 201 -10.88 -12.69 9.13
N ARG A 202 -11.30 -11.44 9.42
CA ARG A 202 -12.69 -11.06 9.75
C ARG A 202 -13.16 -9.76 9.09
N GLY A 203 -12.29 -9.07 8.36
CA GLY A 203 -12.62 -7.79 7.75
C GLY A 203 -13.06 -7.93 6.30
N ARG A 204 -14.07 -7.13 5.91
CA ARG A 204 -14.36 -6.99 4.47
C ARG A 204 -13.11 -6.53 3.73
N PRO A 205 -12.94 -6.95 2.48
CA PRO A 205 -11.80 -6.52 1.69
C PRO A 205 -11.90 -5.04 1.33
N ASP A 206 -10.74 -4.41 1.22
CA ASP A 206 -10.58 -3.06 0.71
C ASP A 206 -9.28 -2.90 -0.07
N LEU A 207 -9.18 -1.83 -0.85
CA LEU A 207 -8.03 -1.63 -1.72
C LEU A 207 -6.76 -1.28 -0.93
N SER A 208 -6.87 -0.62 0.23
CA SER A 208 -5.71 -0.31 1.05
C SER A 208 -5.02 -1.57 1.58
N ASN A 209 -5.82 -2.54 2.07
CA ASN A 209 -5.30 -3.84 2.48
C ASN A 209 -4.82 -4.68 1.30
N THR A 210 -5.56 -4.71 0.19
CA THR A 210 -5.20 -5.51 -0.98
C THR A 210 -3.90 -5.02 -1.63
N GLN A 211 -3.70 -3.70 -1.75
CA GLN A 211 -2.46 -3.15 -2.27
C GLN A 211 -1.26 -3.40 -1.36
N MET A 212 -1.44 -3.36 -0.01
CA MET A 212 -0.37 -3.71 0.93
C MET A 212 0.05 -5.17 0.79
N MET A 213 -0.91 -6.08 0.61
CA MET A 213 -0.62 -7.48 0.29
C MET A 213 0.18 -7.60 -1.00
N LEU A 214 -0.25 -6.95 -2.09
CA LEU A 214 0.44 -7.00 -3.37
C LEU A 214 1.84 -6.37 -3.32
N ASP A 215 2.03 -5.29 -2.55
CA ASP A 215 3.35 -4.70 -2.30
C ASP A 215 4.30 -5.71 -1.65
N ALA A 216 3.80 -6.43 -0.65
CA ALA A 216 4.57 -7.43 0.08
C ALA A 216 4.92 -8.63 -0.81
N LEU A 217 3.96 -9.13 -1.58
CA LEU A 217 4.17 -10.22 -2.52
C LEU A 217 5.18 -9.85 -3.61
N TYR A 218 5.07 -8.63 -4.16
CA TYR A 218 6.02 -8.12 -5.14
C TYR A 218 7.43 -8.01 -4.54
N ASP A 219 7.58 -7.39 -3.37
CA ASP A 219 8.88 -7.24 -2.70
C ASP A 219 9.50 -8.60 -2.31
N ALA A 220 8.68 -9.60 -2.02
CA ALA A 220 9.10 -10.97 -1.77
C ALA A 220 9.43 -11.76 -3.05
N GLY A 221 9.25 -11.18 -4.24
CA GLY A 221 9.55 -11.83 -5.52
C GLY A 221 8.50 -12.84 -5.97
N VAL A 222 7.27 -12.76 -5.46
CA VAL A 222 6.16 -13.62 -5.90
C VAL A 222 5.78 -13.27 -7.34
N SER A 223 5.68 -14.29 -8.19
CA SER A 223 5.36 -14.11 -9.61
C SER A 223 3.96 -13.50 -9.80
N PRO A 224 3.77 -12.61 -10.79
CA PRO A 224 2.46 -12.15 -11.20
C PRO A 224 1.49 -13.27 -11.60
N ASP A 225 2.00 -14.40 -12.06
CA ASP A 225 1.19 -15.55 -12.48
C ASP A 225 0.66 -16.39 -11.32
N GLU A 226 1.13 -16.12 -10.09
CA GLU A 226 0.66 -16.85 -8.92
C GLU A 226 -0.84 -16.59 -8.66
N PRO A 227 -1.59 -17.63 -8.24
CA PRO A 227 -3.04 -17.52 -8.03
C PRO A 227 -3.45 -16.35 -7.13
N VAL A 228 -2.69 -16.07 -6.07
CA VAL A 228 -2.95 -14.96 -5.15
C VAL A 228 -2.96 -13.60 -5.87
N VAL A 229 -2.01 -13.39 -6.80
CA VAL A 229 -1.91 -12.15 -7.57
C VAL A 229 -3.04 -12.08 -8.61
N GLN A 230 -3.32 -13.19 -9.30
CA GLN A 230 -4.39 -13.23 -10.30
C GLN A 230 -5.79 -13.06 -9.68
N LYS A 231 -6.04 -13.59 -8.49
CA LYS A 231 -7.28 -13.33 -7.74
C LYS A 231 -7.37 -11.86 -7.32
N ALA A 232 -6.28 -11.29 -6.79
CA ALA A 232 -6.25 -9.86 -6.44
C ALA A 232 -6.54 -8.96 -7.64
N LEU A 233 -6.09 -9.30 -8.84
CA LEU A 233 -6.40 -8.56 -10.07
C LEU A 233 -7.91 -8.48 -10.35
N VAL A 234 -8.67 -9.53 -10.00
CA VAL A 234 -10.14 -9.50 -10.09
C VAL A 234 -10.72 -8.45 -9.15
N PHE A 235 -10.26 -8.42 -7.89
CA PHE A 235 -10.68 -7.41 -6.92
C PHE A 235 -10.32 -5.99 -7.36
N LEU A 236 -9.10 -5.78 -7.86
CA LEU A 236 -8.64 -4.48 -8.39
C LEU A 236 -9.57 -3.95 -9.49
N SER A 237 -9.94 -4.80 -10.44
CA SER A 237 -10.86 -4.42 -11.52
C SER A 237 -12.22 -3.96 -10.99
N ARG A 238 -12.65 -4.47 -9.82
CA ARG A 238 -13.91 -4.10 -9.17
C ARG A 238 -13.81 -2.86 -8.27
N THR A 239 -12.60 -2.40 -7.97
CA THR A 239 -12.39 -1.14 -7.24
C THR A 239 -12.17 0.05 -8.17
N GLN A 240 -12.15 -0.16 -9.49
CA GLN A 240 -11.92 0.90 -10.46
C GLN A 240 -13.22 1.47 -11.01
N ASN A 241 -13.31 2.80 -11.11
CA ASN A 241 -14.36 3.52 -11.85
C ASN A 241 -14.10 3.43 -13.36
N LEU A 242 -14.25 2.23 -13.91
CA LEU A 242 -14.07 1.95 -15.34
C LEU A 242 -15.20 1.03 -15.81
N LYS A 243 -16.19 1.59 -16.47
CA LYS A 243 -17.40 0.87 -16.90
C LYS A 243 -17.12 -0.31 -17.81
N ALA A 244 -16.08 -0.21 -18.62
CA ALA A 244 -15.69 -1.28 -19.55
C ALA A 244 -15.25 -2.58 -18.85
N THR A 245 -14.76 -2.51 -17.61
CA THR A 245 -14.19 -3.66 -16.89
C THR A 245 -14.82 -3.93 -15.53
N ASN A 246 -15.61 -2.98 -15.01
CA ASN A 246 -16.27 -3.10 -13.72
C ASN A 246 -17.80 -3.18 -13.90
N PRO A 247 -18.40 -4.37 -13.78
CA PRO A 247 -19.84 -4.58 -13.99
C PRO A 247 -20.68 -4.20 -12.78
N ALA A 248 -20.08 -3.75 -11.66
CA ALA A 248 -20.81 -3.39 -10.46
C ALA A 248 -21.81 -2.25 -10.74
N ALA A 249 -23.01 -2.35 -10.19
CA ALA A 249 -24.08 -1.37 -10.43
C ALA A 249 -23.64 0.06 -10.06
N TRP A 250 -22.88 0.24 -8.98
CA TRP A 250 -22.36 1.54 -8.58
C TRP A 250 -21.37 2.12 -9.62
N ALA A 251 -20.52 1.27 -10.23
CA ALA A 251 -19.57 1.70 -11.26
C ALA A 251 -20.30 2.04 -12.57
N GLN A 252 -21.30 1.23 -12.95
CA GLN A 252 -22.12 1.50 -14.15
C GLN A 252 -22.96 2.78 -14.01
N ALA A 253 -23.43 3.10 -12.79
CA ALA A 253 -24.17 4.33 -12.50
C ALA A 253 -23.26 5.55 -12.22
N GLY A 254 -21.99 5.31 -11.85
CA GLY A 254 -21.04 6.33 -11.45
C GLY A 254 -20.25 6.98 -12.58
N SER A 255 -19.12 7.58 -12.20
CA SER A 255 -18.14 8.12 -13.14
C SER A 255 -17.48 7.01 -13.96
N ASP A 256 -16.81 7.40 -15.03
CA ASP A 256 -15.97 6.52 -15.86
C ASP A 256 -14.58 7.15 -15.97
N ASP A 257 -14.09 7.65 -14.81
CA ASP A 257 -12.88 8.45 -14.72
C ASP A 257 -11.57 7.64 -14.65
N GLY A 258 -11.68 6.31 -14.50
CA GLY A 258 -10.53 5.41 -14.45
C GLY A 258 -9.82 5.36 -13.09
N GLY A 259 -10.20 6.20 -12.14
CA GLY A 259 -9.65 6.19 -10.79
C GLY A 259 -10.19 5.06 -9.92
N PHE A 260 -9.70 4.97 -8.67
CA PHE A 260 -10.02 3.87 -7.77
C PHE A 260 -10.74 4.34 -6.51
N VAL A 261 -11.64 3.48 -6.03
CA VAL A 261 -12.36 3.65 -4.77
C VAL A 261 -11.74 2.80 -3.66
N TYR A 262 -12.12 3.08 -2.41
CA TYR A 262 -11.57 2.34 -1.27
C TYR A 262 -12.03 0.87 -1.22
N THR A 263 -13.33 0.62 -1.41
CA THR A 263 -13.87 -0.74 -1.42
C THR A 263 -15.16 -0.81 -2.24
N PRO A 264 -15.36 -1.86 -3.04
CA PRO A 264 -16.64 -2.17 -3.68
C PRO A 264 -17.55 -2.95 -2.74
N ALA A 265 -17.00 -3.53 -1.67
CA ALA A 265 -17.72 -4.41 -0.77
C ALA A 265 -18.73 -3.64 0.09
N ASN A 266 -19.87 -4.29 0.38
CA ASN A 266 -20.96 -3.71 1.16
C ASN A 266 -21.46 -2.36 0.58
N ASP A 267 -21.58 -2.26 -0.73
CA ASP A 267 -21.95 -1.03 -1.45
C ASP A 267 -21.01 0.17 -1.15
N GLY A 268 -19.73 -0.10 -0.88
CA GLY A 268 -18.74 0.92 -0.60
C GLY A 268 -18.84 1.56 0.80
N GLU A 269 -19.58 0.98 1.73
CA GLU A 269 -19.69 1.50 3.09
C GLU A 269 -18.38 1.41 3.88
N SER A 270 -17.65 2.52 3.94
CA SER A 270 -16.40 2.61 4.72
C SER A 270 -16.07 4.04 5.11
N PHE A 271 -15.11 4.20 6.04
CA PHE A 271 -14.56 5.50 6.35
C PHE A 271 -13.78 6.11 5.17
N GLY A 272 -13.07 5.30 4.38
CA GLY A 272 -12.40 5.75 3.17
C GLY A 272 -13.38 6.31 2.16
N SER A 273 -14.45 5.56 1.88
CA SER A 273 -15.56 5.99 1.04
C SER A 273 -16.21 7.28 1.56
N ALA A 274 -16.52 7.34 2.86
CA ALA A 274 -17.10 8.54 3.48
C ALA A 274 -16.16 9.75 3.37
N ALA A 275 -14.85 9.57 3.52
CA ALA A 275 -13.87 10.65 3.39
C ALA A 275 -13.82 11.21 1.96
N ALA A 276 -13.99 10.34 0.95
CA ALA A 276 -14.09 10.76 -0.45
C ALA A 276 -15.44 11.38 -0.83
N GLY A 277 -16.38 11.49 0.12
CA GLY A 277 -17.72 12.04 -0.11
C GLY A 277 -18.69 11.02 -0.70
N GLU A 278 -18.44 9.74 -0.52
CA GLU A 278 -19.29 8.67 -1.01
C GLU A 278 -20.48 8.42 -0.08
N GLY A 279 -21.65 8.88 -0.48
CA GLY A 279 -22.97 8.41 -0.02
C GLY A 279 -23.36 8.60 1.44
N ARG A 280 -22.51 9.18 2.32
CA ARG A 280 -22.82 9.39 3.73
C ARG A 280 -23.07 10.85 4.13
N TYR A 281 -22.78 11.78 3.25
CA TYR A 281 -22.99 13.21 3.51
C TYR A 281 -24.36 13.68 3.01
N GLY A 282 -25.44 13.14 3.58
CA GLY A 282 -26.79 13.67 3.40
C GLY A 282 -27.43 13.41 2.04
N GLU A 283 -26.82 12.63 1.16
CA GLU A 283 -27.47 12.18 -0.08
C GLU A 283 -28.44 11.05 0.26
N THR A 284 -29.70 11.37 0.42
CA THR A 284 -30.77 10.38 0.41
C THR A 284 -30.97 9.88 -1.03
N MET A 285 -30.33 8.74 -1.34
CA MET A 285 -30.58 8.07 -2.61
C MET A 285 -31.95 7.40 -2.58
N PRO A 286 -32.74 7.50 -3.66
CA PRO A 286 -33.99 6.75 -3.77
C PRO A 286 -33.72 5.26 -3.64
N ALA A 287 -34.60 4.53 -2.97
CA ALA A 287 -34.51 3.09 -2.84
C ALA A 287 -34.37 2.42 -4.22
N GLY A 288 -33.35 1.57 -4.40
CA GLY A 288 -33.07 0.87 -5.66
C GLY A 288 -32.16 1.61 -6.65
N VAL A 289 -31.65 2.80 -6.31
CA VAL A 289 -30.65 3.48 -7.12
C VAL A 289 -29.25 3.14 -6.57
N ALA A 290 -28.38 2.63 -7.46
CA ALA A 290 -27.00 2.36 -7.10
C ALA A 290 -26.26 3.67 -6.77
N ARG A 291 -25.48 3.67 -5.67
CA ARG A 291 -24.65 4.81 -5.31
C ARG A 291 -23.46 4.93 -6.25
N SER A 292 -23.08 6.17 -6.56
CA SER A 292 -21.80 6.47 -7.20
C SER A 292 -20.72 6.54 -6.13
N LEU A 293 -19.62 5.85 -6.34
CA LEU A 293 -18.43 5.91 -5.49
C LEU A 293 -17.38 6.80 -6.17
N ARG A 294 -16.69 7.64 -5.39
CA ARG A 294 -15.73 8.60 -5.92
C ARG A 294 -14.30 8.08 -5.85
N SER A 295 -13.58 8.27 -6.95
CA SER A 295 -12.15 8.05 -7.01
C SER A 295 -11.38 9.08 -6.19
N TYR A 296 -10.26 8.71 -5.60
CA TYR A 296 -9.38 9.63 -4.91
C TYR A 296 -7.90 9.20 -4.96
N GLY A 297 -6.99 10.14 -4.69
CA GLY A 297 -5.58 10.04 -5.02
C GLY A 297 -4.89 8.80 -4.50
N SER A 298 -4.86 8.58 -3.17
CA SER A 298 -4.12 7.44 -2.61
C SER A 298 -4.62 6.08 -3.10
N MET A 299 -5.93 5.93 -3.31
CA MET A 299 -6.47 4.68 -3.87
C MET A 299 -6.17 4.53 -5.36
N THR A 300 -6.17 5.63 -6.12
CA THR A 300 -5.84 5.54 -7.54
C THR A 300 -4.38 5.17 -7.77
N TYR A 301 -3.44 5.76 -7.03
CA TYR A 301 -2.04 5.33 -7.11
C TYR A 301 -1.82 3.91 -6.57
N ALA A 302 -2.54 3.52 -5.51
CA ALA A 302 -2.51 2.16 -4.99
C ALA A 302 -3.00 1.14 -6.03
N GLY A 303 -4.14 1.42 -6.67
CA GLY A 303 -4.70 0.57 -7.73
C GLY A 303 -3.80 0.51 -8.96
N PHE A 304 -3.36 1.65 -9.47
CA PHE A 304 -2.45 1.75 -10.62
C PHE A 304 -1.18 0.92 -10.40
N LYS A 305 -0.49 1.11 -9.28
CA LYS A 305 0.67 0.32 -8.88
C LYS A 305 0.37 -1.18 -8.84
N SER A 306 -0.75 -1.53 -8.23
CA SER A 306 -1.15 -2.93 -8.05
C SER A 306 -1.44 -3.64 -9.37
N LEU A 307 -2.00 -2.93 -10.35
CA LEU A 307 -2.16 -3.45 -11.72
C LEU A 307 -0.80 -3.77 -12.36
N LEU A 308 0.18 -2.88 -12.20
CA LEU A 308 1.55 -3.07 -12.70
C LEU A 308 2.23 -4.27 -12.03
N PHE A 309 2.11 -4.40 -10.70
CA PHE A 309 2.65 -5.55 -9.94
C PHE A 309 1.97 -6.87 -10.29
N ALA A 310 0.70 -6.81 -10.69
CA ALA A 310 -0.02 -7.96 -11.24
C ALA A 310 0.34 -8.26 -12.71
N GLY A 311 1.34 -7.60 -13.27
CA GLY A 311 1.90 -7.85 -14.60
C GLY A 311 1.14 -7.21 -15.75
N LEU A 312 0.27 -6.22 -15.51
CA LEU A 312 -0.41 -5.53 -16.60
C LEU A 312 0.48 -4.44 -17.20
N GLY A 313 0.51 -4.38 -18.53
CA GLY A 313 1.24 -3.36 -19.27
C GLY A 313 0.44 -2.08 -19.52
N PRO A 314 1.10 -1.04 -20.08
CA PRO A 314 0.47 0.26 -20.35
C PRO A 314 -0.67 0.21 -21.36
N GLU A 315 -0.74 -0.85 -22.20
CA GLU A 315 -1.81 -1.05 -23.18
C GLU A 315 -3.07 -1.67 -22.58
N ASP A 316 -3.01 -2.14 -21.32
CA ASP A 316 -4.20 -2.61 -20.64
C ASP A 316 -5.15 -1.45 -20.34
N PRO A 317 -6.45 -1.53 -20.67
CA PRO A 317 -7.37 -0.42 -20.51
C PRO A 317 -7.50 0.07 -19.06
N ARG A 318 -7.28 -0.79 -18.08
CA ARG A 318 -7.30 -0.45 -16.65
C ARG A 318 -6.11 0.42 -16.27
N VAL A 319 -4.92 0.06 -16.77
CA VAL A 319 -3.67 0.81 -16.54
C VAL A 319 -3.76 2.16 -17.25
N ALA A 320 -4.19 2.19 -18.51
CA ALA A 320 -4.33 3.41 -19.30
C ALA A 320 -5.34 4.38 -18.66
N ALA A 321 -6.49 3.87 -18.20
CA ALA A 321 -7.52 4.69 -17.55
C ALA A 321 -7.04 5.27 -16.20
N ALA A 322 -6.36 4.46 -15.38
CA ALA A 322 -5.78 4.92 -14.12
C ALA A 322 -4.72 6.02 -14.35
N LEU A 323 -3.86 5.86 -15.36
CA LEU A 323 -2.89 6.88 -15.74
C LEU A 323 -3.57 8.16 -16.26
N GLY A 324 -4.70 8.04 -16.97
CA GLY A 324 -5.55 9.17 -17.37
C GLY A 324 -6.00 9.95 -16.14
N TRP A 325 -6.60 9.28 -15.16
CA TRP A 325 -7.02 9.93 -13.92
C TRP A 325 -5.86 10.64 -13.20
N ILE A 326 -4.69 10.01 -13.13
CA ILE A 326 -3.47 10.58 -12.52
C ILE A 326 -3.07 11.89 -13.22
N ARG A 327 -3.14 11.95 -14.55
CA ARG A 327 -2.85 13.15 -15.33
C ARG A 327 -3.83 14.27 -15.10
N ASP A 328 -5.12 13.93 -14.97
CA ASP A 328 -6.19 14.89 -14.73
C ASP A 328 -6.18 15.47 -13.31
N HIS A 329 -5.54 14.78 -12.35
CA HIS A 329 -5.54 15.13 -10.92
C HIS A 329 -4.12 15.26 -10.36
N TRP A 330 -3.13 15.62 -11.20
CA TRP A 330 -1.75 15.76 -10.76
C TRP A 330 -1.59 16.81 -9.67
N THR A 331 -1.14 16.41 -8.49
CA THR A 331 -0.75 17.30 -7.40
C THR A 331 0.10 16.56 -6.37
N LEU A 332 1.01 17.27 -5.73
CA LEU A 332 1.77 16.79 -4.56
C LEU A 332 1.36 17.53 -3.27
N SER A 333 0.53 18.57 -3.39
CA SER A 333 0.17 19.41 -2.25
C SER A 333 -0.89 18.81 -1.35
N GLU A 334 -1.69 17.88 -1.87
CA GLU A 334 -2.77 17.19 -1.15
C GLU A 334 -3.06 15.81 -1.75
N ASN A 335 -3.82 15.00 -1.05
CA ASN A 335 -4.39 13.74 -1.56
C ASN A 335 -5.69 14.07 -2.31
N PRO A 336 -5.72 14.09 -3.65
CA PRO A 336 -6.89 14.50 -4.42
C PRO A 336 -8.18 13.79 -3.97
N GLY A 337 -9.22 14.55 -3.73
CA GLY A 337 -10.52 14.07 -3.27
C GLY A 337 -10.69 13.98 -1.75
N VAL A 338 -9.60 14.03 -0.96
CA VAL A 338 -9.65 13.96 0.52
C VAL A 338 -8.73 15.00 1.21
N GLY A 339 -8.10 15.91 0.46
CA GLY A 339 -7.30 17.01 0.99
C GLY A 339 -6.03 16.52 1.70
N GLN A 340 -5.78 17.03 2.92
CA GLN A 340 -4.58 16.64 3.67
C GLN A 340 -4.70 15.27 4.36
N GLN A 341 -5.86 14.61 4.32
CA GLN A 341 -6.02 13.31 4.97
C GLN A 341 -5.12 12.26 4.30
N GLY A 342 -4.22 11.66 5.08
CA GLY A 342 -3.31 10.61 4.60
C GLY A 342 -2.33 11.09 3.52
N VAL A 343 -1.85 12.33 3.60
CA VAL A 343 -0.98 12.91 2.56
C VAL A 343 0.37 12.20 2.45
N PHE A 344 0.97 11.73 3.56
CA PHE A 344 2.25 11.01 3.49
C PHE A 344 2.09 9.59 2.95
N TYR A 345 1.00 8.91 3.30
CA TYR A 345 0.61 7.66 2.66
C TYR A 345 0.38 7.83 1.16
N TYR A 346 -0.32 8.91 0.76
CA TYR A 346 -0.53 9.27 -0.64
C TYR A 346 0.79 9.48 -1.38
N LEU A 347 1.71 10.30 -0.85
CA LEU A 347 3.02 10.57 -1.46
C LEU A 347 3.88 9.30 -1.56
N HIS A 348 3.83 8.42 -0.56
CA HIS A 348 4.50 7.11 -0.63
C HIS A 348 3.89 6.20 -1.71
N ALA A 349 2.57 6.08 -1.76
CA ALA A 349 1.89 5.29 -2.79
C ALA A 349 2.16 5.83 -4.20
N MET A 350 2.16 7.16 -4.37
CA MET A 350 2.50 7.88 -5.61
C MET A 350 3.93 7.59 -6.05
N ALA A 351 4.92 7.78 -5.17
CA ALA A 351 6.34 7.55 -5.49
C ALA A 351 6.57 6.10 -5.95
N ARG A 352 5.99 5.15 -5.22
CA ARG A 352 6.11 3.72 -5.54
C ARG A 352 5.41 3.36 -6.84
N ALA A 353 4.24 3.95 -7.11
CA ALA A 353 3.48 3.72 -8.34
C ALA A 353 4.20 4.29 -9.58
N LEU A 354 4.71 5.51 -9.48
CA LEU A 354 5.44 6.15 -10.57
C LEU A 354 6.77 5.45 -10.86
N ARG A 355 7.46 5.00 -9.81
CA ARG A 355 8.62 4.14 -10.02
C ARG A 355 8.25 2.83 -10.74
N ALA A 356 7.20 2.15 -10.31
CA ALA A 356 6.77 0.90 -10.92
C ALA A 356 6.34 1.06 -12.40
N SER A 357 5.83 2.23 -12.77
CA SER A 357 5.45 2.53 -14.16
C SER A 357 6.63 2.73 -15.10
N GLY A 358 7.83 2.97 -14.58
CA GLY A 358 9.01 3.30 -15.38
C GLY A 358 8.97 4.68 -16.05
N LEU A 359 7.95 5.49 -15.76
CA LEU A 359 7.84 6.84 -16.31
C LEU A 359 8.77 7.80 -15.55
N ASP A 360 9.60 8.53 -16.27
CA ASP A 360 10.43 9.60 -15.69
C ASP A 360 9.64 10.90 -15.50
N GLU A 361 8.68 11.15 -16.38
CA GLU A 361 7.85 12.35 -16.40
C GLU A 361 6.36 11.98 -16.52
N ILE A 362 5.52 12.80 -15.93
CA ILE A 362 4.08 12.80 -16.15
C ILE A 362 3.73 14.06 -16.95
N VAL A 363 2.90 13.90 -17.97
CA VAL A 363 2.31 15.04 -18.69
C VAL A 363 0.86 15.13 -18.20
N ASP A 364 0.53 16.23 -17.52
CA ASP A 364 -0.82 16.46 -17.01
C ASP A 364 -1.84 16.81 -18.11
N ALA A 365 -3.09 17.01 -17.72
CA ALA A 365 -4.17 17.34 -18.64
C ALA A 365 -3.96 18.67 -19.38
N ASP A 366 -3.23 19.61 -18.79
CA ASP A 366 -2.91 20.91 -19.37
C ASP A 366 -1.67 20.86 -20.28
N GLY A 367 -1.03 19.70 -20.39
CA GLY A 367 0.18 19.47 -21.18
C GLY A 367 1.48 19.87 -20.46
N THR A 368 1.42 20.17 -19.16
CA THR A 368 2.62 20.45 -18.35
C THR A 368 3.37 19.15 -18.07
N ARG A 369 4.70 19.21 -18.23
CA ARG A 369 5.59 18.08 -17.95
C ARG A 369 6.11 18.17 -16.52
N HIS A 370 5.97 17.11 -15.78
CA HIS A 370 6.35 16.99 -14.38
C HIS A 370 7.44 15.93 -14.22
N ASP A 371 8.65 16.34 -13.83
CA ASP A 371 9.65 15.43 -13.27
C ASP A 371 9.18 15.04 -11.87
N TRP A 372 8.50 13.91 -11.78
CA TRP A 372 7.87 13.47 -10.53
C TRP A 372 8.87 13.27 -9.39
N ARG A 373 10.12 12.88 -9.70
CA ARG A 373 11.17 12.67 -8.67
C ARG A 373 11.59 14.00 -8.07
N ALA A 374 11.91 14.98 -8.90
CA ALA A 374 12.35 16.30 -8.46
C ALA A 374 11.24 17.05 -7.70
N GLU A 375 10.00 17.00 -8.20
CA GLU A 375 8.85 17.60 -7.53
C GLU A 375 8.51 16.93 -6.20
N MET A 376 8.52 15.58 -6.14
CA MET A 376 8.30 14.79 -4.93
C MET A 376 9.34 15.12 -3.84
N ILE A 377 10.62 15.17 -4.22
CA ILE A 377 11.71 15.52 -3.32
C ILE A 377 11.50 16.93 -2.76
N SER A 378 11.20 17.90 -3.62
CA SER A 378 10.97 19.29 -3.21
C SER A 378 9.80 19.40 -2.22
N GLU A 379 8.67 18.75 -2.52
CA GLU A 379 7.48 18.83 -1.67
C GLU A 379 7.67 18.13 -0.33
N ILE A 380 8.26 16.95 -0.31
CA ILE A 380 8.53 16.24 0.95
C ILE A 380 9.53 17.02 1.80
N ALA A 381 10.62 17.53 1.22
CA ALA A 381 11.60 18.33 1.93
C ALA A 381 11.00 19.61 2.52
N ARG A 382 10.10 20.28 1.78
CA ARG A 382 9.39 21.47 2.25
C ARG A 382 8.53 21.20 3.50
N ARG A 383 7.97 19.99 3.62
CA ARG A 383 7.15 19.56 4.78
C ARG A 383 7.98 19.11 5.98
N GLN A 384 9.28 18.88 5.82
CA GLN A 384 10.13 18.39 6.90
C GLN A 384 10.28 19.42 8.02
N ARG A 385 10.10 18.98 9.26
CA ARG A 385 10.27 19.83 10.45
C ARG A 385 11.78 20.03 10.76
N PRO A 386 12.14 21.10 11.49
CA PRO A 386 13.54 21.39 11.80
C PRO A 386 14.28 20.27 12.53
N ASP A 387 13.59 19.44 13.32
CA ASP A 387 14.16 18.29 14.03
C ASP A 387 14.36 17.04 13.18
N GLY A 388 13.87 17.06 11.93
CA GLY A 388 14.03 16.00 10.95
C GLY A 388 12.79 15.13 10.71
N ARG A 389 11.74 15.27 11.52
CA ARG A 389 10.51 14.50 11.39
C ARG A 389 9.54 15.08 10.36
N TRP A 390 8.54 14.27 10.05
CA TRP A 390 7.28 14.70 9.44
C TRP A 390 6.11 14.30 10.32
N PHE A 391 5.03 15.03 10.23
CA PHE A 391 3.73 14.64 10.77
C PHE A 391 2.63 15.45 10.08
N ASN A 392 1.41 14.96 10.16
CA ASN A 392 0.22 15.59 9.61
C ASN A 392 -0.70 16.06 10.76
N ASP A 393 -1.21 17.27 10.68
CA ASP A 393 -2.18 17.77 11.66
C ASP A 393 -3.57 17.11 11.48
N GLU A 394 -3.83 16.56 10.27
CA GLU A 394 -5.01 15.75 9.99
C GLU A 394 -4.78 14.30 10.47
N ASP A 395 -5.36 13.97 11.62
CA ASP A 395 -5.17 12.69 12.32
C ASP A 395 -5.80 11.46 11.62
N ARG A 396 -6.41 11.66 10.47
CA ARG A 396 -6.99 10.56 9.71
C ARG A 396 -5.90 9.58 9.30
N TRP A 397 -6.16 8.30 9.53
CA TRP A 397 -5.21 7.21 9.25
C TRP A 397 -3.89 7.30 10.03
N GLU A 398 -3.93 7.89 11.22
CA GLU A 398 -2.85 7.95 12.22
C GLU A 398 -1.59 8.72 11.77
N GLU A 399 -1.68 9.60 10.77
CA GLU A 399 -0.54 10.41 10.33
C GLU A 399 -0.17 11.56 11.29
N SER A 400 -0.97 11.82 12.31
CA SER A 400 -0.56 12.66 13.45
C SER A 400 0.55 12.00 14.29
N ARG A 401 0.76 10.70 14.13
CA ARG A 401 1.90 9.98 14.72
C ARG A 401 3.16 10.23 13.90
N PRO A 402 4.13 10.95 14.44
CA PRO A 402 5.29 11.38 13.66
C PRO A 402 6.15 10.21 13.18
N GLU A 403 6.18 9.07 13.89
CA GLU A 403 6.89 7.89 13.46
C GLU A 403 6.37 7.36 12.13
N LEU A 404 5.05 7.23 11.99
CA LEU A 404 4.41 6.71 10.78
C LEU A 404 4.61 7.68 9.61
N ALA A 405 4.29 8.97 9.81
CA ALA A 405 4.46 9.98 8.77
C ALA A 405 5.93 10.12 8.32
N THR A 406 6.89 10.03 9.27
CA THR A 406 8.32 10.08 8.95
C THR A 406 8.77 8.84 8.17
N ILE A 407 8.28 7.66 8.50
CA ILE A 407 8.57 6.44 7.74
C ILE A 407 8.02 6.56 6.31
N TYR A 408 6.77 6.98 6.12
CA TYR A 408 6.21 7.17 4.77
C TYR A 408 6.98 8.20 3.95
N ALA A 409 7.36 9.33 4.57
CA ALA A 409 8.16 10.35 3.88
C ALA A 409 9.55 9.83 3.48
N CYS A 410 10.25 9.09 4.35
CA CYS A 410 11.52 8.44 4.02
C CYS A 410 11.35 7.44 2.87
N LEU A 411 10.36 6.54 2.96
CA LEU A 411 10.09 5.56 1.90
C LEU A 411 9.77 6.20 0.55
N ALA A 412 9.04 7.33 0.54
CA ALA A 412 8.76 8.06 -0.69
C ALA A 412 10.03 8.69 -1.30
N LEU A 413 10.88 9.32 -0.46
CA LEU A 413 12.19 9.84 -0.91
C LEU A 413 13.10 8.72 -1.41
N GLU A 414 13.11 7.57 -0.75
CA GLU A 414 13.89 6.41 -1.15
C GLU A 414 13.45 5.86 -2.51
N GLU A 415 12.14 5.85 -2.84
CA GLU A 415 11.68 5.48 -4.19
C GLU A 415 12.19 6.45 -5.26
N ALA A 416 12.29 7.75 -4.94
CA ALA A 416 12.89 8.74 -5.85
C ALA A 416 14.41 8.58 -5.98
N LEU A 417 15.09 8.07 -4.95
CA LEU A 417 16.54 7.82 -4.91
C LEU A 417 16.95 6.47 -5.53
N LYS A 418 16.02 5.57 -5.83
CA LYS A 418 16.37 4.30 -6.49
C LYS A 418 16.85 4.52 -7.93
N PRO A 419 17.71 3.61 -8.46
CA PRO A 419 18.15 3.66 -9.85
C PRO A 419 16.97 3.74 -10.83
N ARG A 420 17.14 4.42 -11.96
CA ARG A 420 16.21 4.32 -13.09
C ARG A 420 16.23 2.91 -13.68
N PHE A 421 15.14 2.49 -14.30
CA PHE A 421 15.10 1.21 -15.00
C PHE A 421 16.24 1.11 -16.03
N GLY A 422 16.95 -0.03 -16.01
CA GLY A 422 18.08 -0.29 -16.88
C GLY A 422 19.41 0.37 -16.43
N MET A 423 19.43 0.99 -15.24
CA MET A 423 20.64 1.54 -14.59
C MET A 423 20.92 0.85 -13.24
N GLU A 424 20.33 -0.30 -13.01
CA GLU A 424 20.38 -1.08 -11.76
C GLU A 424 21.71 -1.82 -11.57
#